data_361042abea0afc58bf59b2d921c58042
#
_entry.id   361042abea0afc58bf59b2d921c58042
#
_cell.length_a   1.000
_cell.length_b   1.000
_cell.length_c   1.000
_cell.angle_alpha   90.00
_cell.angle_beta   90.00
_cell.angle_gamma   90.00
#
_symmetry.space_group_name_H-M   'P 1'
#
loop_
_entity.id
_entity.type
_entity.pdbx_description
1 polymer ?
#
loop_
_entity_poly.entity_id
_entity_poly.type
_entity_poly.pdbx_seq_one_letter_code
_entity_poly.pdbx_strand_id
1 'polypeptide(L)'
;MADRQAAFVDALTVRLRSEHDVEVVGVATSTAELDSSLAASPADVLVTDLRIDGPDLGSLARLRRAHPRLRIVVLSAVEDPAVVVAALRIGASAVLAKEATIAELMAAVRGSLRNETFVSPRLLTGAVAHLLGPMPEPTDVERRLGALTARERDILQAMVAGQAPAAIARQLVLSTSTVRTHARRVREKLGVHSTLEAVSVAKRAGVRPRRPA
;
A
#
# COMPACT_ATOMS: atom_id res chain seq x y z
N MET A 1 3.99 29.03 -1.56
CA MET A 1 2.70 28.34 -1.47
C MET A 1 1.96 28.47 -2.79
N ALA A 2 1.22 27.42 -3.23
CA ALA A 2 0.58 27.46 -4.54
C ALA A 2 -0.80 26.77 -4.54
N ASP A 3 -1.84 27.49 -4.96
CA ASP A 3 -3.23 26.99 -5.11
C ASP A 3 -4.01 27.89 -6.07
N ARG A 4 -4.87 27.31 -6.90
CA ARG A 4 -5.72 28.07 -7.84
C ARG A 4 -6.73 29.00 -7.15
N GLN A 5 -7.06 28.74 -5.90
CA GLN A 5 -8.00 29.52 -5.11
C GLN A 5 -7.26 30.64 -4.38
N ALA A 6 -7.19 31.82 -4.97
CA ALA A 6 -6.47 32.97 -4.38
C ALA A 6 -6.90 33.26 -2.93
N ALA A 7 -8.20 33.25 -2.64
CA ALA A 7 -8.72 33.46 -1.29
C ALA A 7 -8.20 32.42 -0.27
N PHE A 8 -8.02 31.16 -0.70
CA PHE A 8 -7.44 30.12 0.15
C PHE A 8 -5.93 30.39 0.38
N VAL A 9 -5.22 30.79 -0.67
CA VAL A 9 -3.80 31.18 -0.58
C VAL A 9 -3.63 32.31 0.41
N ASP A 10 -4.45 33.37 0.31
CA ASP A 10 -4.37 34.55 1.18
C ASP A 10 -4.64 34.19 2.65
N ALA A 11 -5.75 33.46 2.92
CA ALA A 11 -6.12 33.05 4.25
C ALA A 11 -5.04 32.16 4.90
N LEU A 12 -4.52 31.19 4.16
CA LEU A 12 -3.49 30.28 4.65
C LEU A 12 -2.15 31.02 4.86
N THR A 13 -1.80 31.95 3.96
CA THR A 13 -0.60 32.78 4.08
C THR A 13 -0.61 33.60 5.38
N VAL A 14 -1.72 34.24 5.72
CA VAL A 14 -1.87 34.98 6.97
C VAL A 14 -1.63 34.06 8.17
N ARG A 15 -2.18 32.85 8.14
CA ARG A 15 -2.02 31.87 9.22
C ARG A 15 -0.58 31.36 9.33
N LEU A 16 0.07 31.04 8.22
CA LEU A 16 1.46 30.57 8.21
C LEU A 16 2.43 31.65 8.70
N ARG A 17 2.19 32.92 8.36
CA ARG A 17 3.01 34.04 8.87
C ARG A 17 2.91 34.26 10.38
N SER A 18 1.92 33.72 11.04
CA SER A 18 1.83 33.77 12.51
C SER A 18 2.68 32.70 13.21
N GLU A 19 3.22 31.75 12.49
CA GLU A 19 4.15 30.75 13.01
C GLU A 19 5.58 31.33 13.07
N HIS A 20 6.22 31.22 14.21
CA HIS A 20 7.51 31.89 14.50
C HIS A 20 8.70 31.29 13.71
N ASP A 21 8.57 30.08 13.21
CA ASP A 21 9.58 29.30 12.50
C ASP A 21 9.28 29.17 11.00
N VAL A 22 8.34 29.95 10.47
CA VAL A 22 7.92 29.90 9.06
C VAL A 22 7.99 31.27 8.42
N GLU A 23 8.68 31.33 7.29
CA GLU A 23 8.67 32.48 6.39
C GLU A 23 7.98 32.10 5.08
N VAL A 24 6.93 32.84 4.69
CA VAL A 24 6.28 32.66 3.40
C VAL A 24 6.99 33.53 2.36
N VAL A 25 7.92 32.92 1.62
CA VAL A 25 8.77 33.56 0.63
C VAL A 25 8.11 33.80 -0.73
N GLY A 26 6.97 33.13 -0.99
CA GLY A 26 6.24 33.30 -2.25
C GLY A 26 4.87 32.65 -2.24
N VAL A 27 3.99 33.19 -3.09
CA VAL A 27 2.66 32.65 -3.36
C VAL A 27 2.45 32.58 -4.87
N ALA A 28 1.64 31.62 -5.32
CA ALA A 28 1.32 31.42 -6.73
C ALA A 28 -0.09 30.86 -6.89
N THR A 29 -0.77 31.22 -7.96
CA THR A 29 -2.09 30.71 -8.34
C THR A 29 -2.04 29.86 -9.61
N SER A 30 -0.86 29.76 -10.23
CA SER A 30 -0.57 28.95 -11.41
C SER A 30 0.84 28.36 -11.33
N THR A 31 1.12 27.35 -12.15
CA THR A 31 2.47 26.76 -12.23
C THR A 31 3.48 27.75 -12.80
N ALA A 32 3.09 28.59 -13.75
CA ALA A 32 3.99 29.62 -14.32
C ALA A 32 4.44 30.63 -13.26
N GLU A 33 3.51 31.10 -12.41
CA GLU A 33 3.83 31.95 -11.27
C GLU A 33 4.71 31.23 -10.25
N LEU A 34 4.43 29.94 -9.98
CA LEU A 34 5.20 29.10 -9.06
C LEU A 34 6.65 28.95 -9.55
N ASP A 35 6.85 28.60 -10.82
CA ASP A 35 8.20 28.47 -11.42
C ASP A 35 8.97 29.80 -11.30
N SER A 36 8.33 30.95 -11.60
CA SER A 36 8.90 32.28 -11.47
C SER A 36 9.24 32.65 -10.02
N SER A 37 8.36 32.30 -9.08
CA SER A 37 8.54 32.55 -7.65
C SER A 37 9.69 31.71 -7.07
N LEU A 38 9.80 30.45 -7.43
CA LEU A 38 10.89 29.57 -7.00
C LEU A 38 12.25 29.96 -7.58
N ALA A 39 12.27 30.54 -8.79
CA ALA A 39 13.48 31.07 -9.40
C ALA A 39 13.97 32.35 -8.69
N ALA A 40 13.04 33.20 -8.26
CA ALA A 40 13.34 34.44 -7.55
C ALA A 40 13.69 34.25 -6.07
N SER A 41 13.03 33.31 -5.40
CA SER A 41 13.18 33.05 -3.97
C SER A 41 13.18 31.56 -3.70
N PRO A 42 14.34 30.94 -3.44
CA PRO A 42 14.42 29.54 -3.07
C PRO A 42 13.60 29.25 -1.81
N ALA A 43 12.95 28.09 -1.80
CA ALA A 43 12.15 27.62 -0.67
C ALA A 43 12.57 26.21 -0.24
N ASP A 44 12.47 25.91 1.05
CA ASP A 44 12.71 24.57 1.58
C ASP A 44 11.49 23.67 1.39
N VAL A 45 10.29 24.25 1.54
CA VAL A 45 9.01 23.54 1.47
C VAL A 45 8.05 24.26 0.55
N LEU A 46 7.44 23.52 -0.36
CA LEU A 46 6.29 23.95 -1.16
C LEU A 46 5.02 23.34 -0.59
N VAL A 47 4.09 24.17 -0.18
CA VAL A 47 2.71 23.74 0.09
C VAL A 47 1.89 24.03 -1.17
N THR A 48 1.30 23.01 -1.79
CA THR A 48 0.62 23.16 -3.08
C THR A 48 -0.68 22.36 -3.15
N ASP A 49 -1.64 22.88 -3.91
CA ASP A 49 -2.77 22.08 -4.38
C ASP A 49 -2.29 20.99 -5.33
N LEU A 50 -2.90 19.81 -5.25
CA LEU A 50 -2.61 18.69 -6.12
C LEU A 50 -2.90 19.00 -7.61
N ARG A 51 -3.87 19.86 -7.87
CA ARG A 51 -4.42 20.17 -9.20
C ARG A 51 -4.18 21.61 -9.62
N ILE A 52 -3.02 22.15 -9.30
CA ILE A 52 -2.72 23.57 -9.64
C ILE A 52 -2.87 23.87 -11.13
N ASP A 53 -2.56 22.95 -12.03
CA ASP A 53 -2.70 23.10 -13.49
C ASP A 53 -3.75 22.18 -14.12
N GLY A 54 -4.56 21.46 -13.33
CA GLY A 54 -5.55 20.54 -13.88
C GLY A 54 -5.54 19.17 -13.22
N PRO A 55 -6.14 18.17 -13.84
CA PRO A 55 -6.39 16.87 -13.20
C PRO A 55 -5.17 15.96 -13.12
N ASP A 56 -4.08 16.24 -13.78
CA ASP A 56 -2.90 15.38 -13.81
C ASP A 56 -1.82 15.81 -12.80
N LEU A 57 -0.94 14.89 -12.49
CA LEU A 57 0.18 15.09 -11.57
C LEU A 57 1.49 15.47 -12.31
N GLY A 58 1.41 15.81 -13.59
CA GLY A 58 2.57 16.12 -14.42
C GLY A 58 3.36 17.31 -13.91
N SER A 59 2.66 18.35 -13.44
CA SER A 59 3.26 19.54 -12.84
C SER A 59 4.07 19.21 -11.61
N LEU A 60 3.54 18.37 -10.71
CA LEU A 60 4.23 17.92 -9.51
C LEU A 60 5.49 17.10 -9.85
N ALA A 61 5.39 16.21 -10.83
CA ALA A 61 6.53 15.41 -11.29
C ALA A 61 7.63 16.29 -11.94
N ARG A 62 7.24 17.34 -12.67
CA ARG A 62 8.15 18.31 -13.25
C ARG A 62 8.88 19.11 -12.16
N LEU A 63 8.14 19.65 -11.20
CA LEU A 63 8.68 20.39 -10.05
C LEU A 63 9.66 19.53 -9.25
N ARG A 64 9.31 18.28 -8.98
CA ARG A 64 10.21 17.38 -8.24
C ARG A 64 11.52 17.11 -8.96
N ARG A 65 11.51 17.03 -10.30
CA ARG A 65 12.72 16.88 -11.12
C ARG A 65 13.57 18.15 -11.16
N ALA A 66 12.90 19.30 -11.31
CA ALA A 66 13.59 20.60 -11.36
C ALA A 66 14.20 21.00 -10.00
N HIS A 67 13.54 20.66 -8.91
CA HIS A 67 13.91 21.04 -7.55
C HIS A 67 14.06 19.81 -6.62
N PRO A 68 15.15 19.01 -6.74
CA PRO A 68 15.30 17.75 -5.98
C PRO A 68 15.36 17.91 -4.46
N ARG A 69 15.73 19.08 -3.97
CA ARG A 69 15.80 19.39 -2.53
C ARG A 69 14.51 19.95 -1.96
N LEU A 70 13.62 20.49 -2.80
CA LEU A 70 12.37 21.08 -2.39
C LEU A 70 11.45 19.98 -1.78
N ARG A 71 10.99 20.19 -0.58
CA ARG A 71 9.97 19.32 0.05
C ARG A 71 8.59 19.72 -0.43
N ILE A 72 7.78 18.78 -0.82
CA ILE A 72 6.47 19.05 -1.39
C ILE A 72 5.41 18.51 -0.43
N VAL A 73 4.62 19.41 0.13
CA VAL A 73 3.45 19.15 0.96
C VAL A 73 2.22 19.45 0.12
N VAL A 74 1.40 18.43 -0.11
CA VAL A 74 0.20 18.54 -0.95
C VAL A 74 -1.01 18.76 -0.05
N LEU A 75 -1.82 19.78 -0.38
CA LEU A 75 -3.17 19.96 0.14
C LEU A 75 -4.17 19.57 -0.94
N SER A 76 -5.07 18.65 -0.67
CA SER A 76 -6.02 18.13 -1.65
C SER A 76 -7.46 18.20 -1.15
N ALA A 77 -8.35 18.70 -2.00
CA ALA A 77 -9.78 18.51 -1.83
C ALA A 77 -10.26 17.15 -2.37
N VAL A 78 -9.36 16.35 -2.95
CA VAL A 78 -9.67 15.05 -3.55
C VAL A 78 -9.24 13.94 -2.61
N GLU A 79 -10.18 13.10 -2.24
CA GLU A 79 -9.96 11.95 -1.36
C GLU A 79 -9.72 10.64 -2.13
N ASP A 80 -9.47 10.70 -3.45
CA ASP A 80 -9.22 9.51 -4.26
C ASP A 80 -7.90 8.84 -3.84
N PRO A 81 -7.96 7.59 -3.32
CA PRO A 81 -6.78 6.87 -2.88
C PRO A 81 -5.69 6.70 -3.95
N ALA A 82 -6.09 6.51 -5.22
CA ALA A 82 -5.15 6.36 -6.32
C ALA A 82 -4.31 7.63 -6.52
N VAL A 83 -4.95 8.78 -6.38
CA VAL A 83 -4.31 10.10 -6.52
C VAL A 83 -3.35 10.37 -5.35
N VAL A 84 -3.74 10.02 -4.12
CA VAL A 84 -2.86 10.11 -2.94
C VAL A 84 -1.61 9.26 -3.13
N VAL A 85 -1.77 7.99 -3.52
CA VAL A 85 -0.65 7.08 -3.78
C VAL A 85 0.24 7.59 -4.91
N ALA A 86 -0.34 8.12 -5.98
CA ALA A 86 0.43 8.67 -7.09
C ALA A 86 1.25 9.89 -6.67
N ALA A 87 0.71 10.81 -5.86
CA ALA A 87 1.43 11.95 -5.31
C ALA A 87 2.65 11.51 -4.47
N LEU A 88 2.46 10.52 -3.60
CA LEU A 88 3.57 9.95 -2.80
C LEU A 88 4.64 9.29 -3.69
N ARG A 89 4.26 8.56 -4.73
CA ARG A 89 5.20 7.94 -5.69
C ARG A 89 6.03 8.98 -6.47
N ILE A 90 5.47 10.15 -6.75
CA ILE A 90 6.20 11.27 -7.38
C ILE A 90 7.18 11.91 -6.40
N GLY A 91 7.03 11.67 -5.09
CA GLY A 91 7.93 12.17 -4.05
C GLY A 91 7.35 13.34 -3.25
N ALA A 92 6.02 13.44 -3.14
CA ALA A 92 5.41 14.31 -2.15
C ALA A 92 5.83 13.84 -0.74
N SER A 93 6.28 14.78 0.09
CA SER A 93 6.66 14.52 1.49
C SER A 93 5.43 14.42 2.39
N ALA A 94 4.34 15.06 2.00
CA ALA A 94 3.08 14.93 2.73
C ALA A 94 1.87 15.09 1.80
N VAL A 95 0.76 14.44 2.17
CA VAL A 95 -0.55 14.63 1.53
C VAL A 95 -1.61 14.79 2.62
N LEU A 96 -2.23 15.96 2.64
CA LEU A 96 -3.29 16.33 3.58
C LEU A 96 -4.57 16.69 2.83
N ALA A 97 -5.70 16.49 3.50
CA ALA A 97 -6.96 17.07 3.05
C ALA A 97 -6.92 18.60 3.23
N LYS A 98 -7.65 19.35 2.38
CA LYS A 98 -7.74 20.83 2.54
C LYS A 98 -8.44 21.25 3.84
N GLU A 99 -9.21 20.36 4.44
CA GLU A 99 -9.87 20.51 5.74
C GLU A 99 -8.92 20.26 6.93
N ALA A 100 -7.66 19.89 6.67
CA ALA A 100 -6.69 19.68 7.73
C ALA A 100 -6.49 20.95 8.57
N THR A 101 -6.29 20.75 9.85
CA THR A 101 -6.00 21.87 10.77
C THR A 101 -4.63 22.48 10.49
N ILE A 102 -4.43 23.72 10.91
CA ILE A 102 -3.10 24.35 10.83
C ILE A 102 -2.06 23.54 11.61
N ALA A 103 -2.42 22.95 12.73
CA ALA A 103 -1.51 22.11 13.51
C ALA A 103 -1.03 20.88 12.71
N GLU A 104 -1.93 20.21 12.00
CA GLU A 104 -1.59 19.08 11.11
C GLU A 104 -0.70 19.53 9.94
N LEU A 105 -1.03 20.67 9.32
CA LEU A 105 -0.19 21.23 8.24
C LEU A 105 1.21 21.55 8.76
N MET A 106 1.33 22.18 9.91
CA MET A 106 2.63 22.50 10.51
C MET A 106 3.41 21.25 10.90
N ALA A 107 2.75 20.23 11.43
CA ALA A 107 3.38 18.93 11.68
C ALA A 107 3.94 18.32 10.39
N ALA A 108 3.18 18.37 9.30
CA ALA A 108 3.61 17.87 7.99
C ALA A 108 4.78 18.69 7.39
N VAL A 109 4.72 20.02 7.48
CA VAL A 109 5.80 20.93 7.03
C VAL A 109 7.10 20.63 7.79
N ARG A 110 7.05 20.63 9.12
CA ARG A 110 8.23 20.35 9.97
C ARG A 110 8.74 18.92 9.80
N GLY A 111 7.83 17.94 9.69
CA GLY A 111 8.17 16.54 9.45
C GLY A 111 8.86 16.34 8.10
N SER A 112 8.42 17.05 7.06
CA SER A 112 9.02 16.95 5.72
C SER A 112 10.51 17.31 5.71
N LEU A 113 10.93 18.29 6.53
CA LEU A 113 12.33 18.69 6.69
C LEU A 113 13.17 17.63 7.41
N ARG A 114 12.55 16.77 8.21
CA ARG A 114 13.20 15.62 8.88
C ARG A 114 13.13 14.33 8.06
N ASN A 115 12.72 14.39 6.79
CA ASN A 115 12.46 13.23 5.94
C ASN A 115 11.34 12.30 6.42
N GLU A 116 10.42 12.81 7.23
CA GLU A 116 9.22 12.10 7.63
C GLU A 116 8.16 12.25 6.54
N THR A 117 7.39 11.19 6.28
CA THR A 117 6.24 11.25 5.38
C THR A 117 4.97 11.38 6.21
N PHE A 118 4.15 12.38 5.90
CA PHE A 118 2.87 12.59 6.57
C PHE A 118 1.71 12.41 5.61
N VAL A 119 0.76 11.56 5.99
CA VAL A 119 -0.54 11.45 5.30
C VAL A 119 -1.62 11.60 6.35
N SER A 120 -2.60 12.49 6.12
CA SER A 120 -3.68 12.64 7.08
C SER A 120 -4.40 11.30 7.29
N PRO A 121 -4.78 10.94 8.53
CA PRO A 121 -5.35 9.61 8.85
C PRO A 121 -6.53 9.22 7.96
N ARG A 122 -7.35 10.21 7.60
CA ARG A 122 -8.51 10.02 6.72
C ARG A 122 -8.11 9.54 5.32
N LEU A 123 -7.02 10.07 4.75
CA LEU A 123 -6.51 9.68 3.43
C LEU A 123 -5.67 8.39 3.49
N LEU A 124 -5.01 8.13 4.62
CA LEU A 124 -4.10 7.01 4.80
C LEU A 124 -4.82 5.67 4.65
N THR A 125 -5.99 5.51 5.26
CA THR A 125 -6.76 4.25 5.18
C THR A 125 -7.07 3.87 3.74
N GLY A 126 -7.56 4.81 2.95
CA GLY A 126 -7.84 4.60 1.53
C GLY A 126 -6.57 4.32 0.71
N ALA A 127 -5.50 5.08 0.95
CA ALA A 127 -4.23 4.90 0.26
C ALA A 127 -3.62 3.52 0.52
N VAL A 128 -3.65 3.04 1.77
CA VAL A 128 -3.17 1.70 2.15
C VAL A 128 -4.04 0.63 1.50
N ALA A 129 -5.36 0.75 1.56
CA ALA A 129 -6.27 -0.19 0.90
C ALA A 129 -6.02 -0.24 -0.61
N HIS A 130 -5.78 0.90 -1.26
CA HIS A 130 -5.45 0.98 -2.68
C HIS A 130 -4.11 0.33 -3.02
N LEU A 131 -3.09 0.50 -2.17
CA LEU A 131 -1.77 -0.11 -2.37
C LEU A 131 -1.79 -1.63 -2.21
N LEU A 132 -2.55 -2.11 -1.24
CA LEU A 132 -2.71 -3.56 -1.00
C LEU A 132 -3.56 -4.22 -2.10
N GLY A 133 -4.36 -3.44 -2.81
CA GLY A 133 -5.33 -3.94 -3.77
C GLY A 133 -6.49 -4.68 -3.10
N PRO A 134 -7.46 -5.14 -3.87
CA PRO A 134 -8.43 -6.11 -3.37
C PRO A 134 -7.63 -7.35 -2.94
N MET A 135 -7.87 -7.85 -1.73
CA MET A 135 -7.33 -9.17 -1.35
C MET A 135 -7.73 -10.14 -2.47
N PRO A 136 -6.75 -10.82 -3.13
CA PRO A 136 -7.11 -11.79 -4.16
C PRO A 136 -8.09 -12.77 -3.53
N GLU A 137 -9.25 -12.95 -4.13
CA GLU A 137 -10.16 -14.01 -3.71
C GLU A 137 -9.37 -15.31 -3.70
N PRO A 138 -9.52 -16.14 -2.67
CA PRO A 138 -8.82 -17.42 -2.60
C PRO A 138 -9.05 -18.14 -3.92
N THR A 139 -8.00 -18.53 -4.60
CA THR A 139 -8.11 -19.33 -5.82
C THR A 139 -8.95 -20.56 -5.51
N ASP A 140 -9.58 -21.16 -6.52
CA ASP A 140 -10.35 -22.39 -6.32
C ASP A 140 -9.53 -23.48 -5.61
N VAL A 141 -8.23 -23.51 -5.87
CA VAL A 141 -7.28 -24.40 -5.20
C VAL A 141 -7.11 -24.05 -3.72
N GLU A 142 -6.99 -22.77 -3.37
CA GLU A 142 -6.85 -22.33 -1.97
C GLU A 142 -8.13 -22.59 -1.17
N ARG A 143 -9.29 -22.36 -1.77
CA ARG A 143 -10.58 -22.72 -1.15
C ARG A 143 -10.68 -24.22 -0.87
N ARG A 144 -10.30 -25.07 -1.83
CA ARG A 144 -10.29 -26.54 -1.70
C ARG A 144 -9.28 -27.00 -0.65
N LEU A 145 -8.11 -26.41 -0.57
CA LEU A 145 -7.13 -26.67 0.48
C LEU A 145 -7.62 -26.22 1.86
N GLY A 146 -8.30 -25.08 1.93
CA GLY A 146 -8.94 -24.58 3.16
C GLY A 146 -10.04 -25.52 3.70
N ALA A 147 -10.74 -26.24 2.81
CA ALA A 147 -11.79 -27.20 3.16
C ALA A 147 -11.24 -28.55 3.71
N LEU A 148 -9.93 -28.75 3.73
CA LEU A 148 -9.32 -29.94 4.33
C LEU A 148 -9.38 -29.85 5.87
N THR A 149 -9.77 -30.95 6.51
CA THR A 149 -9.64 -31.09 7.96
C THR A 149 -8.17 -31.12 8.37
N ALA A 150 -7.87 -30.89 9.65
CA ALA A 150 -6.51 -30.95 10.18
C ALA A 150 -5.84 -32.30 9.82
N ARG A 151 -6.59 -33.40 9.93
CA ARG A 151 -6.07 -34.73 9.62
C ARG A 151 -5.79 -34.96 8.14
N GLU A 152 -6.66 -34.46 7.27
CA GLU A 152 -6.46 -34.51 5.82
C GLU A 152 -5.27 -33.65 5.38
N ARG A 153 -5.07 -32.51 6.06
CA ARG A 153 -3.92 -31.63 5.83
C ARG A 153 -2.61 -32.27 6.24
N ASP A 154 -2.57 -32.95 7.42
CA ASP A 154 -1.40 -33.71 7.87
C ASP A 154 -1.01 -34.80 6.86
N ILE A 155 -2.00 -35.51 6.34
CA ILE A 155 -1.77 -36.58 5.35
C ILE A 155 -1.30 -36.00 4.02
N LEU A 156 -1.89 -34.89 3.55
CA LEU A 156 -1.43 -34.21 2.34
C LEU A 156 0.02 -33.74 2.47
N GLN A 157 0.41 -33.15 3.59
CA GLN A 157 1.80 -32.73 3.85
C GLN A 157 2.78 -33.92 3.84
N ALA A 158 2.38 -35.05 4.39
CA ALA A 158 3.19 -36.28 4.36
C ALA A 158 3.28 -36.86 2.93
N MET A 159 2.21 -36.79 2.14
CA MET A 159 2.21 -37.15 0.71
C MET A 159 3.14 -36.22 -0.09
N VAL A 160 3.16 -34.92 0.19
CA VAL A 160 4.07 -33.93 -0.43
C VAL A 160 5.53 -34.22 -0.07
N ALA A 161 5.78 -34.77 1.15
CA ALA A 161 7.10 -35.28 1.54
C ALA A 161 7.50 -36.60 0.90
N GLY A 162 6.66 -37.20 0.05
CA GLY A 162 6.91 -38.46 -0.63
C GLY A 162 6.80 -39.70 0.25
N GLN A 163 6.15 -39.61 1.39
CA GLN A 163 6.02 -40.73 2.32
C GLN A 163 5.04 -41.79 1.82
N ALA A 164 5.41 -43.05 1.94
CA ALA A 164 4.53 -44.17 1.66
C ALA A 164 3.38 -44.27 2.70
N PRO A 165 2.21 -44.79 2.34
CA PRO A 165 1.06 -44.88 3.24
C PRO A 165 1.35 -45.60 4.58
N ALA A 166 2.24 -46.60 4.59
CA ALA A 166 2.65 -47.30 5.81
C ALA A 166 3.51 -46.40 6.74
N ALA A 167 4.36 -45.54 6.17
CA ALA A 167 5.14 -44.56 6.94
C ALA A 167 4.25 -43.48 7.55
N ILE A 168 3.29 -42.95 6.77
CA ILE A 168 2.28 -42.00 7.23
C ILE A 168 1.46 -42.60 8.38
N ALA A 169 1.05 -43.86 8.25
CA ALA A 169 0.27 -44.58 9.26
C ALA A 169 1.03 -44.64 10.60
N ARG A 170 2.30 -45.01 10.57
CA ARG A 170 3.16 -45.02 11.77
C ARG A 170 3.32 -43.63 12.37
N GLN A 171 3.66 -42.64 11.57
CA GLN A 171 3.90 -41.28 12.05
C GLN A 171 2.65 -40.63 12.68
N LEU A 172 1.47 -40.93 12.14
CA LEU A 172 0.21 -40.35 12.60
C LEU A 172 -0.57 -41.24 13.59
N VAL A 173 0.00 -42.38 13.98
CA VAL A 173 -0.64 -43.38 14.84
C VAL A 173 -2.01 -43.80 14.30
N LEU A 174 -2.02 -44.23 13.04
CA LEU A 174 -3.20 -44.65 12.32
C LEU A 174 -3.01 -46.05 11.68
N SER A 175 -4.11 -46.67 11.26
CA SER A 175 -4.03 -47.81 10.35
C SER A 175 -3.74 -47.35 8.91
N THR A 176 -3.08 -48.21 8.12
CA THR A 176 -2.84 -47.93 6.70
C THR A 176 -4.13 -47.78 5.92
N SER A 177 -5.19 -48.47 6.30
CA SER A 177 -6.54 -48.35 5.70
C SER A 177 -7.13 -46.96 5.98
N THR A 178 -6.97 -46.44 7.20
CA THR A 178 -7.41 -45.08 7.58
C THR A 178 -6.67 -44.01 6.76
N VAL A 179 -5.35 -44.18 6.61
CA VAL A 179 -4.56 -43.24 5.76
C VAL A 179 -5.07 -43.24 4.33
N ARG A 180 -5.34 -44.41 3.74
CA ARG A 180 -5.89 -44.53 2.37
C ARG A 180 -7.26 -43.85 2.24
N THR A 181 -8.12 -44.02 3.26
CA THR A 181 -9.44 -43.37 3.29
C THR A 181 -9.32 -41.84 3.30
N HIS A 182 -8.46 -41.30 4.18
CA HIS A 182 -8.20 -39.85 4.19
C HIS A 182 -7.53 -39.34 2.91
N ALA A 183 -6.56 -40.05 2.35
CA ALA A 183 -5.95 -39.70 1.08
C ALA A 183 -6.96 -39.68 -0.09
N ARG A 184 -7.97 -40.55 -0.06
CA ARG A 184 -9.10 -40.51 -1.01
C ARG A 184 -9.90 -39.22 -0.81
N ARG A 185 -10.30 -38.89 0.42
CA ARG A 185 -11.06 -37.68 0.74
C ARG A 185 -10.30 -36.40 0.36
N VAL A 186 -8.97 -36.40 0.55
CA VAL A 186 -8.11 -35.28 0.06
C VAL A 186 -8.24 -35.10 -1.43
N ARG A 187 -8.14 -36.19 -2.22
CA ARG A 187 -8.29 -36.11 -3.68
C ARG A 187 -9.68 -35.64 -4.09
N GLU A 188 -10.72 -36.15 -3.47
CA GLU A 188 -12.11 -35.74 -3.72
C GLU A 188 -12.29 -34.25 -3.47
N LYS A 189 -11.83 -33.73 -2.32
CA LYS A 189 -11.92 -32.30 -1.98
C LYS A 189 -11.07 -31.41 -2.87
N LEU A 190 -9.90 -31.88 -3.31
CA LEU A 190 -9.06 -31.15 -4.26
C LEU A 190 -9.56 -31.27 -5.71
N GLY A 191 -10.52 -32.13 -6.00
CA GLY A 191 -11.05 -32.35 -7.34
C GLY A 191 -10.02 -32.99 -8.28
N VAL A 192 -9.20 -33.91 -7.76
CA VAL A 192 -8.14 -34.61 -8.53
C VAL A 192 -8.32 -36.12 -8.45
N HIS A 193 -7.81 -36.84 -9.45
CA HIS A 193 -8.03 -38.26 -9.60
C HIS A 193 -6.86 -39.11 -9.10
N SER A 194 -5.66 -38.53 -8.97
CA SER A 194 -4.47 -39.27 -8.53
C SER A 194 -3.75 -38.62 -7.36
N THR A 195 -2.97 -39.42 -6.63
CA THR A 195 -2.10 -38.94 -5.56
C THR A 195 -1.03 -37.96 -6.11
N LEU A 196 -0.52 -38.22 -7.31
CA LEU A 196 0.49 -37.38 -7.95
C LEU A 196 -0.09 -36.00 -8.29
N GLU A 197 -1.31 -35.95 -8.80
CA GLU A 197 -2.01 -34.69 -9.04
C GLU A 197 -2.26 -33.93 -7.74
N ALA A 198 -2.70 -34.59 -6.66
CA ALA A 198 -2.90 -33.96 -5.37
C ALA A 198 -1.61 -33.34 -4.84
N VAL A 199 -0.48 -34.04 -4.94
CA VAL A 199 0.85 -33.54 -4.56
C VAL A 199 1.28 -32.38 -5.46
N SER A 200 1.04 -32.45 -6.76
CA SER A 200 1.39 -31.38 -7.70
C SER A 200 0.60 -30.09 -7.41
N VAL A 201 -0.72 -30.20 -7.20
CA VAL A 201 -1.60 -29.09 -6.84
C VAL A 201 -1.14 -28.47 -5.51
N ALA A 202 -0.89 -29.31 -4.49
CA ALA A 202 -0.45 -28.85 -3.17
C ALA A 202 0.91 -28.13 -3.22
N LYS A 203 1.89 -28.64 -3.98
CA LYS A 203 3.20 -27.99 -4.15
C LYS A 203 3.09 -26.63 -4.83
N ARG A 204 2.28 -26.51 -5.89
CA ARG A 204 2.04 -25.23 -6.58
C ARG A 204 1.37 -24.20 -5.68
N ALA A 205 0.49 -24.65 -4.79
CA ALA A 205 -0.16 -23.81 -3.80
C ALA A 205 0.69 -23.55 -2.52
N GLY A 206 1.98 -23.92 -2.53
CA GLY A 206 2.90 -23.63 -1.42
C GLY A 206 2.74 -24.51 -0.19
N VAL A 207 2.05 -25.63 -0.26
CA VAL A 207 1.95 -26.58 0.85
C VAL A 207 3.33 -27.19 1.14
N ARG A 208 3.85 -26.92 2.32
CA ARG A 208 5.16 -27.41 2.74
C ARG A 208 5.10 -28.87 3.19
N PRO A 209 6.14 -29.67 2.87
CA PRO A 209 6.22 -31.04 3.36
C PRO A 209 6.33 -31.05 4.89
N ARG A 210 5.69 -32.01 5.52
CA ARG A 210 5.89 -32.27 6.96
C ARG A 210 7.25 -32.91 7.16
N ARG A 211 8.12 -32.30 7.99
CA ARG A 211 9.37 -32.94 8.38
C ARG A 211 9.05 -34.22 9.18
N PRO A 212 9.73 -35.33 8.90
CA PRO A 212 9.64 -36.51 9.79
C PRO A 212 10.18 -36.11 11.17
N ALA A 213 9.48 -36.55 12.22
CA ALA A 213 9.94 -36.41 13.59
C ALA A 213 11.09 -37.39 13.84
#